data_e9a393d7d51d1a845974de25bd252fbf
#
_entry.id   e9a393d7d51d1a845974de25bd252fbf
#
_cell.length_a   1.000
_cell.length_b   1.000
_cell.length_c   1.000
_cell.angle_alpha   90.00
_cell.angle_beta   90.00
_cell.angle_gamma   90.00
#
_symmetry.space_group_name_H-M   'P 1'
#
loop_
_entity.id
_entity.type
_entity.pdbx_description
1 polymer ?
#
loop_
_entity_poly.entity_id
_entity_poly.type
_entity_poly.pdbx_seq_one_letter_code
_entity_poly.pdbx_strand_id
1 'polypeptide(L)'
;MRAILLSLFALSSFAVASEVFPYIKPVSVEKAAVKKPVIQENTQVQAEQKAEQGDKTEEKTVEKELDSDNDGVVDSKDKCADTPDGFTVDMDGCPTTKVLHVTFDTNRYDVTDAVIDDVKDFAQFLQENDGYDVIILGYTDASGDAEKNLDLSQKRADAVKEALTRYGISRARLTAIGKGEKNPVADNDTEEGRAQNRRIEIELVK
;
A
#
# COMPACT_ATOMS: atom_id res chain seq x y z
N MET A 1 -16.00 -2.32 78.60
CA MET A 1 -16.67 -3.16 77.58
C MET A 1 -16.63 -2.37 76.27
N ARG A 2 -15.71 -2.72 75.38
CA ARG A 2 -15.59 -2.14 74.02
C ARG A 2 -15.90 -3.22 73.04
N ALA A 3 -17.00 -3.08 72.26
CA ALA A 3 -17.39 -3.96 71.21
C ALA A 3 -16.60 -3.63 69.96
N ILE A 4 -15.92 -4.62 69.41
CA ILE A 4 -15.20 -4.57 68.15
C ILE A 4 -16.16 -5.01 67.05
N LEU A 5 -16.56 -4.10 66.16
CA LEU A 5 -17.29 -4.44 64.91
C LEU A 5 -16.28 -4.94 63.88
N LEU A 6 -16.39 -6.22 63.54
CA LEU A 6 -15.73 -6.77 62.35
C LEU A 6 -16.54 -6.41 61.10
N SER A 7 -15.96 -5.63 60.24
CA SER A 7 -16.48 -5.34 58.90
C SER A 7 -16.03 -6.47 57.94
N LEU A 8 -16.97 -7.28 57.43
CA LEU A 8 -16.73 -8.23 56.34
C LEU A 8 -16.63 -7.46 55.03
N PHE A 9 -15.46 -7.43 54.44
CA PHE A 9 -15.28 -7.07 53.04
C PHE A 9 -15.65 -8.25 52.16
N ALA A 10 -16.75 -8.13 51.42
CA ALA A 10 -17.10 -9.06 50.36
C ALA A 10 -16.24 -8.78 49.13
N LEU A 11 -15.32 -9.69 48.80
CA LEU A 11 -14.64 -9.70 47.48
C LEU A 11 -15.65 -10.11 46.41
N SER A 12 -16.10 -9.16 45.60
CA SER A 12 -16.78 -9.47 44.34
C SER A 12 -15.75 -9.84 43.31
N SER A 13 -15.66 -11.12 42.99
CA SER A 13 -14.90 -11.62 41.85
C SER A 13 -15.56 -11.16 40.52
N PHE A 14 -14.95 -10.21 39.82
CA PHE A 14 -15.31 -9.93 38.45
C PHE A 14 -14.75 -11.06 37.59
N ALA A 15 -15.63 -11.92 37.12
CA ALA A 15 -15.31 -12.86 36.05
C ALA A 15 -15.18 -12.08 34.75
N VAL A 16 -13.95 -11.96 34.25
CA VAL A 16 -13.70 -11.48 32.90
C VAL A 16 -14.15 -12.60 31.93
N ALA A 17 -15.30 -12.41 31.30
CA ALA A 17 -15.72 -13.24 30.20
C ALA A 17 -14.77 -12.99 29.03
N SER A 18 -13.92 -13.99 28.74
CA SER A 18 -13.16 -14.03 27.49
C SER A 18 -14.15 -14.30 26.35
N GLU A 19 -14.52 -13.26 25.62
CA GLU A 19 -15.26 -13.42 24.37
C GLU A 19 -14.35 -14.11 23.36
N VAL A 20 -14.63 -15.39 23.14
CA VAL A 20 -14.02 -16.19 22.09
C VAL A 20 -14.62 -15.74 20.77
N PHE A 21 -13.86 -15.02 19.97
CA PHE A 21 -14.24 -14.68 18.60
C PHE A 21 -14.45 -16.00 17.81
N PRO A 22 -15.57 -16.16 17.11
CA PRO A 22 -15.79 -17.34 16.29
C PRO A 22 -14.78 -17.36 15.13
N TYR A 23 -14.03 -18.44 15.05
CA TYR A 23 -13.14 -18.75 13.94
C TYR A 23 -13.94 -18.82 12.64
N ILE A 24 -13.76 -17.87 11.75
CA ILE A 24 -14.34 -17.87 10.41
C ILE A 24 -13.50 -18.79 9.54
N LYS A 25 -14.08 -19.91 9.10
CA LYS A 25 -13.44 -20.85 8.16
C LYS A 25 -13.16 -20.11 6.84
N PRO A 26 -11.98 -20.31 6.22
CA PRO A 26 -11.72 -19.75 4.90
C PRO A 26 -12.69 -20.36 3.88
N VAL A 27 -13.40 -19.49 3.16
CA VAL A 27 -14.22 -19.86 2.01
C VAL A 27 -13.27 -20.18 0.86
N SER A 28 -13.33 -21.42 0.37
CA SER A 28 -12.59 -21.83 -0.81
C SER A 28 -13.12 -21.08 -2.03
N VAL A 29 -12.35 -20.13 -2.54
CA VAL A 29 -12.67 -19.46 -3.79
C VAL A 29 -12.26 -20.38 -4.92
N GLU A 30 -13.26 -20.97 -5.58
CA GLU A 30 -13.12 -21.74 -6.80
C GLU A 30 -12.62 -20.82 -7.92
N LYS A 31 -11.45 -21.13 -8.49
CA LYS A 31 -10.84 -20.37 -9.59
C LYS A 31 -11.73 -20.44 -10.82
N ALA A 32 -12.49 -19.38 -11.09
CA ALA A 32 -13.15 -19.21 -12.38
C ALA A 32 -12.08 -18.97 -13.46
N ALA A 33 -12.03 -19.90 -14.42
CA ALA A 33 -11.12 -19.83 -15.55
C ALA A 33 -11.46 -18.64 -16.45
N VAL A 34 -10.61 -17.62 -16.48
CA VAL A 34 -10.67 -16.51 -17.42
C VAL A 34 -10.26 -17.04 -18.80
N LYS A 35 -11.21 -17.12 -19.73
CA LYS A 35 -10.97 -17.45 -21.14
C LYS A 35 -10.21 -16.29 -21.79
N LYS A 36 -9.00 -16.57 -22.27
CA LYS A 36 -8.22 -15.66 -23.14
C LYS A 36 -8.97 -15.42 -24.45
N PRO A 37 -9.01 -14.18 -24.96
CA PRO A 37 -9.52 -13.95 -26.31
C PRO A 37 -8.55 -14.53 -27.34
N VAL A 38 -9.09 -15.34 -28.26
CA VAL A 38 -8.40 -15.89 -29.42
C VAL A 38 -8.23 -14.76 -30.45
N ILE A 39 -7.00 -14.36 -30.70
CA ILE A 39 -6.67 -13.50 -31.86
C ILE A 39 -6.62 -14.41 -33.06
N GLN A 40 -7.55 -14.23 -33.98
CA GLN A 40 -7.54 -14.90 -35.27
C GLN A 40 -6.45 -14.29 -36.17
N GLU A 41 -5.50 -15.13 -36.53
CA GLU A 41 -4.50 -14.93 -37.51
C GLU A 41 -5.18 -14.91 -38.89
N ASN A 42 -5.14 -13.80 -39.62
CA ASN A 42 -5.60 -13.74 -40.99
C ASN A 42 -4.37 -13.64 -41.91
N THR A 43 -4.01 -14.80 -42.45
CA THR A 43 -2.99 -14.99 -43.48
C THR A 43 -3.63 -14.80 -44.83
N GLN A 44 -3.08 -13.94 -45.68
CA GLN A 44 -2.94 -14.09 -47.14
C GLN A 44 -2.31 -12.81 -47.72
N VAL A 45 -1.13 -12.89 -48.19
CA VAL A 45 -0.53 -13.30 -49.47
C VAL A 45 -0.48 -12.13 -50.48
N GLN A 46 0.63 -11.70 -50.91
CA GLN A 46 1.23 -12.11 -52.20
C GLN A 46 2.59 -11.46 -52.39
N ALA A 47 3.48 -12.30 -52.88
CA ALA A 47 4.83 -11.96 -53.31
C ALA A 47 4.80 -11.10 -54.58
N GLU A 48 5.66 -10.08 -54.65
CA GLU A 48 6.33 -9.71 -55.88
C GLU A 48 7.76 -9.27 -55.58
N GLN A 49 8.67 -9.95 -56.22
CA GLN A 49 10.11 -9.73 -56.23
C GLN A 49 10.46 -8.43 -56.91
N LYS A 50 11.32 -7.62 -56.34
CA LYS A 50 12.31 -6.85 -57.09
C LYS A 50 13.56 -6.65 -56.26
N ALA A 51 14.65 -7.17 -56.78
CA ALA A 51 16.01 -6.98 -56.32
C ALA A 51 16.43 -5.52 -56.46
N GLU A 52 17.21 -5.01 -55.55
CA GLU A 52 18.61 -4.61 -55.67
C GLU A 52 19.02 -3.55 -54.64
N GLN A 53 20.21 -3.77 -54.20
CA GLN A 53 21.21 -2.86 -53.65
C GLN A 53 21.19 -2.50 -52.18
N GLY A 54 22.22 -3.06 -51.57
CA GLY A 54 22.72 -2.94 -50.23
C GLY A 54 22.83 -1.52 -49.71
N ASP A 55 22.30 -1.40 -48.52
CA ASP A 55 22.86 -0.52 -47.53
C ASP A 55 23.00 -1.35 -46.23
N LYS A 56 24.24 -1.48 -45.78
CA LYS A 56 24.54 -2.08 -44.50
C LYS A 56 24.11 -1.12 -43.39
N THR A 57 22.83 -1.10 -43.08
CA THR A 57 22.36 -0.61 -41.82
C THR A 57 22.67 -1.68 -40.78
N GLU A 58 23.63 -1.46 -39.94
CA GLU A 58 23.87 -2.27 -38.74
C GLU A 58 22.56 -2.19 -37.92
N GLU A 59 21.75 -3.23 -38.02
CA GLU A 59 20.64 -3.47 -37.11
C GLU A 59 21.26 -3.74 -35.74
N LYS A 60 21.43 -2.65 -35.00
CA LYS A 60 21.77 -2.71 -33.57
C LYS A 60 20.60 -3.41 -32.91
N THR A 61 20.68 -4.74 -32.80
CA THR A 61 19.81 -5.51 -31.93
C THR A 61 19.94 -4.90 -30.54
N VAL A 62 18.95 -4.11 -30.17
CA VAL A 62 18.77 -3.68 -28.78
C VAL A 62 18.41 -4.98 -28.06
N GLU A 63 19.42 -5.65 -27.48
CA GLU A 63 19.15 -6.70 -26.50
C GLU A 63 18.32 -6.00 -25.43
N LYS A 64 17.07 -6.43 -25.29
CA LYS A 64 16.20 -5.98 -24.22
C LYS A 64 16.86 -6.46 -22.93
N GLU A 65 17.51 -5.54 -22.21
CA GLU A 65 18.09 -5.85 -20.90
C GLU A 65 16.97 -6.41 -20.01
N LEU A 66 17.27 -7.45 -19.24
CA LEU A 66 16.33 -8.12 -18.36
C LEU A 66 16.04 -7.20 -17.17
N ASP A 67 14.77 -7.11 -16.80
CA ASP A 67 14.24 -6.42 -15.63
C ASP A 67 13.26 -7.43 -15.00
N SER A 68 13.72 -8.12 -13.95
CA SER A 68 13.05 -9.33 -13.44
C SER A 68 11.86 -9.02 -12.54
N ASP A 69 11.88 -7.92 -11.81
CA ASP A 69 10.79 -7.49 -10.92
C ASP A 69 9.92 -6.37 -11.53
N ASN A 70 10.30 -5.87 -12.74
CA ASN A 70 9.59 -4.83 -13.49
C ASN A 70 9.47 -3.50 -12.75
N ASP A 71 10.47 -3.14 -11.96
CA ASP A 71 10.52 -1.85 -11.27
C ASP A 71 11.03 -0.70 -12.16
N GLY A 72 11.54 -1.02 -13.36
CA GLY A 72 12.08 -0.10 -14.36
C GLY A 72 13.59 0.03 -14.31
N VAL A 73 14.28 -0.70 -13.42
CA VAL A 73 15.74 -0.79 -13.36
C VAL A 73 16.18 -2.18 -13.81
N VAL A 74 17.09 -2.25 -14.77
CA VAL A 74 17.53 -3.53 -15.33
C VAL A 74 18.38 -4.29 -14.31
N ASP A 75 18.28 -5.63 -14.29
CA ASP A 75 18.95 -6.52 -13.32
C ASP A 75 20.44 -6.23 -13.14
N SER A 76 21.13 -5.79 -14.21
CA SER A 76 22.56 -5.47 -14.15
C SER A 76 22.89 -4.23 -13.33
N LYS A 77 21.92 -3.38 -13.03
CA LYS A 77 22.04 -2.11 -12.28
C LYS A 77 21.23 -2.13 -11.00
N ASP A 78 20.30 -3.07 -10.89
CA ASP A 78 19.42 -3.21 -9.76
C ASP A 78 20.15 -3.84 -8.55
N LYS A 79 20.05 -3.17 -7.41
CA LYS A 79 20.57 -3.63 -6.11
C LYS A 79 19.50 -4.23 -5.22
N CYS A 80 18.24 -4.11 -5.62
CA CYS A 80 17.06 -4.56 -4.86
C CYS A 80 16.13 -5.39 -5.75
N ALA A 81 16.66 -6.49 -6.30
CA ALA A 81 16.09 -7.34 -7.36
C ALA A 81 14.69 -7.96 -7.09
N ASP A 82 14.08 -7.68 -5.96
CA ASP A 82 12.77 -8.19 -5.55
C ASP A 82 11.89 -7.04 -5.05
N THR A 83 11.92 -5.86 -5.69
CA THR A 83 11.06 -4.73 -5.32
C THR A 83 9.60 -5.05 -5.66
N PRO A 84 8.69 -5.02 -4.67
CA PRO A 84 7.29 -5.36 -4.92
C PRO A 84 6.59 -4.31 -5.80
N ASP A 85 5.57 -4.73 -6.54
CA ASP A 85 4.74 -3.86 -7.37
C ASP A 85 4.19 -2.64 -6.62
N GLY A 86 4.19 -1.50 -7.30
CA GLY A 86 3.57 -0.26 -6.83
C GLY A 86 4.46 0.61 -5.94
N PHE A 87 5.75 0.26 -5.79
CA PHE A 87 6.74 1.20 -5.25
C PHE A 87 7.32 2.08 -6.36
N THR A 88 7.67 3.33 -6.02
CA THR A 88 8.68 4.08 -6.77
C THR A 88 10.04 3.69 -6.26
N VAL A 89 10.99 3.58 -7.17
CA VAL A 89 12.36 3.18 -6.86
C VAL A 89 13.36 4.32 -7.09
N ASP A 90 14.53 4.19 -6.50
CA ASP A 90 15.67 5.05 -6.80
C ASP A 90 16.45 4.54 -8.03
N MET A 91 17.59 5.14 -8.33
CA MET A 91 18.44 4.76 -9.49
C MET A 91 19.09 3.38 -9.33
N ASP A 92 19.05 2.82 -8.15
CA ASP A 92 19.63 1.52 -7.78
C ASP A 92 18.54 0.41 -7.70
N GLY A 93 17.28 0.70 -8.13
CA GLY A 93 16.16 -0.23 -8.05
C GLY A 93 15.57 -0.40 -6.64
N CYS A 94 16.03 0.38 -5.66
CA CYS A 94 15.56 0.20 -4.29
C CYS A 94 14.29 1.00 -4.00
N PRO A 95 13.30 0.42 -3.31
CA PRO A 95 12.01 1.05 -3.06
C PRO A 95 12.17 2.29 -2.18
N THR A 96 11.51 3.39 -2.57
CA THR A 96 11.55 4.68 -1.87
C THR A 96 10.18 5.11 -1.36
N THR A 97 9.17 5.10 -2.22
CA THR A 97 7.82 5.53 -1.84
C THR A 97 6.75 4.60 -2.36
N LYS A 98 5.63 4.52 -1.64
CA LYS A 98 4.42 3.81 -2.07
C LYS A 98 3.19 4.63 -1.73
N VAL A 99 2.26 4.72 -2.67
CA VAL A 99 0.92 5.25 -2.39
C VAL A 99 0.04 4.08 -1.95
N LEU A 100 -0.45 4.13 -0.71
CA LEU A 100 -1.49 3.21 -0.26
C LEU A 100 -2.85 3.78 -0.67
N HIS A 101 -3.60 3.02 -1.45
CA HIS A 101 -4.96 3.38 -1.87
C HIS A 101 -5.95 3.20 -0.70
N VAL A 102 -5.73 3.97 0.35
CA VAL A 102 -6.57 3.97 1.55
C VAL A 102 -7.71 4.96 1.35
N THR A 103 -8.86 4.47 0.92
CA THR A 103 -10.08 5.28 0.85
C THR A 103 -10.69 5.43 2.24
N PHE A 104 -10.70 6.65 2.73
CA PHE A 104 -11.46 6.99 3.93
C PHE A 104 -12.78 7.66 3.56
N ASP A 105 -13.84 7.29 4.22
CA ASP A 105 -15.10 8.04 4.16
C ASP A 105 -14.89 9.49 4.63
N THR A 106 -15.80 10.38 4.22
CA THR A 106 -15.78 11.79 4.63
C THR A 106 -15.76 11.90 6.17
N ASN A 107 -14.81 12.66 6.70
CA ASN A 107 -14.57 12.84 8.14
C ASN A 107 -14.29 11.55 8.93
N ARG A 108 -13.93 10.44 8.28
CA ARG A 108 -13.53 9.20 8.96
C ARG A 108 -12.03 8.95 8.81
N TYR A 109 -11.50 8.21 9.78
CA TYR A 109 -10.09 7.79 9.84
C TYR A 109 -9.96 6.31 10.21
N ASP A 110 -11.08 5.57 10.26
CA ASP A 110 -11.03 4.14 10.55
C ASP A 110 -10.46 3.40 9.33
N VAL A 111 -9.49 2.54 9.56
CA VAL A 111 -8.98 1.61 8.55
C VAL A 111 -10.04 0.53 8.36
N THR A 112 -10.72 0.54 7.22
CA THR A 112 -11.77 -0.43 6.86
C THR A 112 -11.17 -1.71 6.28
N ASP A 113 -11.99 -2.77 6.16
CA ASP A 113 -11.56 -4.05 5.57
C ASP A 113 -11.04 -3.89 4.12
N ALA A 114 -11.51 -2.89 3.38
CA ALA A 114 -11.04 -2.59 2.02
C ALA A 114 -9.57 -2.11 1.96
N VAL A 115 -9.04 -1.64 3.09
CA VAL A 115 -7.66 -1.11 3.22
C VAL A 115 -6.74 -2.11 3.90
N ILE A 116 -7.34 -3.08 4.59
CA ILE A 116 -6.61 -4.07 5.40
C ILE A 116 -5.65 -4.89 4.52
N ASP A 117 -6.04 -5.23 3.29
CA ASP A 117 -5.21 -6.06 2.42
C ASP A 117 -3.94 -5.30 2.00
N ASP A 118 -4.03 -4.05 1.56
CA ASP A 118 -2.86 -3.22 1.20
C ASP A 118 -1.92 -3.00 2.38
N VAL A 119 -2.48 -2.77 3.58
CA VAL A 119 -1.69 -2.59 4.82
C VAL A 119 -1.03 -3.89 5.24
N LYS A 120 -1.69 -5.03 5.06
CA LYS A 120 -1.16 -6.35 5.38
C LYS A 120 0.00 -6.73 4.44
N ASP A 121 -0.17 -6.51 3.13
CA ASP A 121 0.86 -6.82 2.15
C ASP A 121 2.09 -5.93 2.38
N PHE A 122 1.87 -4.65 2.70
CA PHE A 122 2.94 -3.75 3.08
C PHE A 122 3.62 -4.16 4.41
N ALA A 123 2.86 -4.65 5.39
CA ALA A 123 3.43 -5.15 6.64
C ALA A 123 4.29 -6.39 6.40
N GLN A 124 3.88 -7.29 5.49
CA GLN A 124 4.70 -8.43 5.11
C GLN A 124 6.03 -7.99 4.48
N PHE A 125 5.99 -7.06 3.54
CA PHE A 125 7.21 -6.46 2.97
C PHE A 125 8.15 -5.91 4.05
N LEU A 126 7.62 -5.17 5.05
CA LEU A 126 8.41 -4.60 6.14
C LEU A 126 8.98 -5.64 7.12
N GLN A 127 8.36 -6.82 7.22
CA GLN A 127 8.88 -7.95 8.00
C GLN A 127 10.06 -8.64 7.29
N GLU A 128 10.00 -8.73 5.97
CA GLU A 128 11.04 -9.29 5.12
C GLU A 128 12.22 -8.30 4.95
N ASN A 129 11.96 -7.00 5.15
CA ASN A 129 12.91 -5.89 4.97
C ASN A 129 13.02 -5.06 6.25
N ASP A 130 13.70 -5.57 7.25
CA ASP A 130 13.80 -4.96 8.59
C ASP A 130 14.68 -3.69 8.65
N GLY A 131 15.47 -3.45 7.63
CA GLY A 131 16.37 -2.29 7.51
C GLY A 131 15.70 -0.97 7.17
N TYR A 132 14.38 -0.95 6.89
CA TYR A 132 13.65 0.28 6.57
C TYR A 132 12.89 0.84 7.76
N ASP A 133 13.03 2.13 8.01
CA ASP A 133 12.10 2.94 8.77
C ASP A 133 11.02 3.50 7.82
N VAL A 134 9.85 3.85 8.36
CA VAL A 134 8.68 4.22 7.57
C VAL A 134 8.12 5.55 8.02
N ILE A 135 7.92 6.48 7.08
CA ILE A 135 7.17 7.71 7.30
C ILE A 135 5.82 7.56 6.59
N ILE A 136 4.75 7.66 7.35
CA ILE A 136 3.36 7.54 6.90
C ILE A 136 2.78 8.95 6.79
N LEU A 137 2.49 9.39 5.58
CA LEU A 137 1.99 10.73 5.27
C LEU A 137 0.50 10.68 4.96
N GLY A 138 -0.32 11.31 5.80
CA GLY A 138 -1.75 11.42 5.57
C GLY A 138 -2.13 12.72 4.85
N TYR A 139 -3.02 12.62 3.85
CA TYR A 139 -3.53 13.77 3.09
C TYR A 139 -5.06 13.82 3.11
N THR A 140 -5.59 15.02 2.88
CA THR A 140 -7.03 15.28 2.66
C THR A 140 -7.23 15.97 1.32
N ASP A 141 -8.48 16.03 0.86
CA ASP A 141 -8.88 17.03 -0.12
C ASP A 141 -8.95 18.43 0.52
N ALA A 142 -9.18 19.46 -0.31
CA ALA A 142 -9.26 20.85 0.14
C ALA A 142 -10.67 21.24 0.63
N SER A 143 -11.53 20.28 0.94
CA SER A 143 -12.87 20.57 1.44
C SER A 143 -12.85 20.93 2.92
N GLY A 144 -13.41 22.08 3.28
CA GLY A 144 -13.60 22.49 4.65
C GLY A 144 -12.49 23.35 5.22
N ASP A 145 -12.22 23.19 6.51
CA ASP A 145 -11.28 24.01 7.27
C ASP A 145 -9.89 23.37 7.29
N ALA A 146 -8.86 24.13 6.96
CA ALA A 146 -7.47 23.65 6.82
C ALA A 146 -6.89 23.06 8.14
N GLU A 147 -7.26 23.62 9.30
CA GLU A 147 -6.80 23.10 10.60
C GLU A 147 -7.45 21.75 10.91
N LYS A 148 -8.75 21.60 10.60
CA LYS A 148 -9.45 20.32 10.72
C LYS A 148 -8.91 19.28 9.75
N ASN A 149 -8.56 19.69 8.52
CA ASN A 149 -7.93 18.83 7.53
C ASN A 149 -6.56 18.33 8.00
N LEU A 150 -5.78 19.20 8.65
CA LEU A 150 -4.51 18.80 9.24
C LEU A 150 -4.70 17.76 10.36
N ASP A 151 -5.64 17.98 11.28
CA ASP A 151 -5.96 17.04 12.37
C ASP A 151 -6.51 15.71 11.81
N LEU A 152 -7.41 15.76 10.82
CA LEU A 152 -7.96 14.56 10.17
C LEU A 152 -6.89 13.74 9.46
N SER A 153 -5.97 14.40 8.74
CA SER A 153 -4.87 13.72 8.05
C SER A 153 -3.89 13.06 9.04
N GLN A 154 -3.64 13.70 10.19
CA GLN A 154 -2.83 13.11 11.25
C GLN A 154 -3.51 11.84 11.80
N LYS A 155 -4.81 11.89 12.12
CA LYS A 155 -5.57 10.73 12.60
C LYS A 155 -5.56 9.56 11.60
N ARG A 156 -5.61 9.85 10.30
CA ARG A 156 -5.52 8.84 9.25
C ARG A 156 -4.15 8.17 9.22
N ALA A 157 -3.08 8.96 9.26
CA ALA A 157 -1.72 8.45 9.33
C ALA A 157 -1.48 7.61 10.60
N ASP A 158 -2.01 8.06 11.76
CA ASP A 158 -1.94 7.33 13.02
C ASP A 158 -2.71 6.00 12.96
N ALA A 159 -3.86 5.96 12.29
CA ALA A 159 -4.65 4.74 12.14
C ALA A 159 -3.90 3.68 11.30
N VAL A 160 -3.20 4.09 10.24
CA VAL A 160 -2.35 3.19 9.45
C VAL A 160 -1.15 2.71 10.27
N LYS A 161 -0.48 3.60 11.01
CA LYS A 161 0.59 3.23 11.95
C LYS A 161 0.12 2.19 12.97
N GLU A 162 -1.07 2.37 13.53
CA GLU A 162 -1.64 1.42 14.48
C GLU A 162 -1.94 0.07 13.81
N ALA A 163 -2.45 0.07 12.58
CA ALA A 163 -2.71 -1.13 11.80
C ALA A 163 -1.40 -1.90 11.53
N LEU A 164 -0.34 -1.25 11.05
CA LEU A 164 0.98 -1.86 10.85
C LEU A 164 1.55 -2.43 12.15
N THR A 165 1.34 -1.74 13.27
CA THR A 165 1.77 -2.22 14.60
C THR A 165 1.05 -3.52 14.99
N ARG A 166 -0.25 -3.66 14.67
CA ARG A 166 -1.01 -4.90 14.90
C ARG A 166 -0.49 -6.07 14.05
N TYR A 167 0.05 -5.78 12.87
CA TYR A 167 0.74 -6.76 12.03
C TYR A 167 2.19 -7.05 12.45
N GLY A 168 2.62 -6.53 13.62
CA GLY A 168 3.92 -6.87 14.21
C GLY A 168 5.06 -5.94 13.85
N ILE A 169 4.81 -4.84 13.13
CA ILE A 169 5.86 -3.85 12.84
C ILE A 169 6.13 -3.00 14.10
N SER A 170 7.41 -2.87 14.46
CA SER A 170 7.82 -2.08 15.62
C SER A 170 7.39 -0.61 15.49
N ARG A 171 6.74 -0.07 16.52
CA ARG A 171 6.36 1.35 16.57
C ARG A 171 7.55 2.31 16.40
N ALA A 172 8.75 1.88 16.79
CA ALA A 172 9.97 2.69 16.67
C ALA A 172 10.37 2.92 15.20
N ARG A 173 10.00 2.01 14.30
CA ARG A 173 10.22 2.11 12.85
C ARG A 173 9.18 2.98 12.15
N LEU A 174 8.09 3.39 12.81
CA LEU A 174 6.93 4.02 12.20
C LEU A 174 6.77 5.46 12.66
N THR A 175 6.78 6.41 11.74
CA THR A 175 6.48 7.83 11.98
C THR A 175 5.23 8.22 11.21
N ALA A 176 4.21 8.76 11.87
CA ALA A 176 2.97 9.23 11.25
C ALA A 176 2.92 10.75 11.23
N ILE A 177 2.62 11.34 10.07
CA ILE A 177 2.59 12.80 9.86
C ILE A 177 1.37 13.17 9.03
N GLY A 178 0.51 14.07 9.56
CA GLY A 178 -0.56 14.70 8.81
C GLY A 178 -0.04 15.85 7.97
N LYS A 179 -0.41 15.89 6.71
CA LYS A 179 -0.09 16.96 5.75
C LYS A 179 -1.30 17.86 5.45
N GLY A 180 -2.50 17.45 5.84
CA GLY A 180 -3.75 18.15 5.50
C GLY A 180 -3.99 18.15 3.99
N GLU A 181 -4.45 19.27 3.48
CA GLU A 181 -4.75 19.50 2.05
C GLU A 181 -3.53 19.93 1.22
N LYS A 182 -2.32 19.85 1.79
CA LYS A 182 -1.09 20.25 1.08
C LYS A 182 -0.73 19.24 0.00
N ASN A 183 -0.03 19.72 -1.04
CA ASN A 183 0.48 18.89 -2.14
C ASN A 183 -0.64 18.05 -2.81
N PRO A 184 -1.69 18.68 -3.36
CA PRO A 184 -2.72 17.95 -4.09
C PRO A 184 -2.10 17.29 -5.33
N VAL A 185 -2.50 16.05 -5.62
CA VAL A 185 -2.09 15.27 -6.80
C VAL A 185 -3.12 15.34 -7.92
N ALA A 186 -4.31 15.84 -7.61
CA ALA A 186 -5.41 16.00 -8.57
C ALA A 186 -6.24 17.24 -8.24
N ASP A 187 -7.14 17.60 -9.17
CA ASP A 187 -7.99 18.76 -9.06
C ASP A 187 -9.05 18.62 -7.96
N ASN A 188 -9.06 19.56 -7.00
CA ASN A 188 -10.03 19.57 -5.91
C ASN A 188 -11.45 20.02 -6.31
N ASP A 189 -11.63 20.58 -7.52
CA ASP A 189 -12.94 20.99 -8.01
C ASP A 189 -13.82 19.79 -8.42
N THR A 190 -13.17 18.64 -8.76
CA THR A 190 -13.87 17.40 -9.13
C THR A 190 -13.94 16.41 -7.96
N GLU A 191 -14.97 15.55 -7.90
CA GLU A 191 -15.08 14.52 -6.87
C GLU A 191 -13.99 13.46 -7.05
N GLU A 192 -13.70 13.09 -8.28
CA GLU A 192 -12.66 12.15 -8.64
C GLU A 192 -11.28 12.64 -8.18
N GLY A 193 -10.98 13.93 -8.39
CA GLY A 193 -9.73 14.53 -7.95
C GLY A 193 -9.63 14.65 -6.44
N ARG A 194 -10.73 15.02 -5.75
CA ARG A 194 -10.77 14.99 -4.29
C ARG A 194 -10.54 13.59 -3.73
N ALA A 195 -11.11 12.56 -4.37
CA ALA A 195 -10.88 11.17 -3.96
C ALA A 195 -9.40 10.77 -4.06
N GLN A 196 -8.70 11.22 -5.11
CA GLN A 196 -7.26 10.99 -5.25
C GLN A 196 -6.43 11.76 -4.21
N ASN A 197 -6.87 12.95 -3.82
CA ASN A 197 -6.20 13.75 -2.79
C ASN A 197 -6.36 13.16 -1.38
N ARG A 198 -7.44 12.43 -1.10
CA ARG A 198 -7.66 11.69 0.16
C ARG A 198 -6.85 10.40 0.18
N ARG A 199 -5.54 10.49 0.39
CA ARG A 199 -4.59 9.38 0.27
C ARG A 199 -3.65 9.24 1.46
N ILE A 200 -2.99 8.12 1.53
CA ILE A 200 -1.80 7.88 2.37
C ILE A 200 -0.61 7.62 1.44
N GLU A 201 0.48 8.29 1.68
CA GLU A 201 1.77 8.01 1.07
C GLU A 201 2.71 7.40 2.12
N ILE A 202 3.54 6.47 1.67
CA ILE A 202 4.58 5.85 2.48
C ILE A 202 5.93 6.26 1.91
N GLU A 203 6.81 6.76 2.77
CA GLU A 203 8.22 6.97 2.46
C GLU A 203 9.06 5.96 3.24
N LEU A 204 9.95 5.25 2.55
CA LEU A 204 10.90 4.32 3.14
C LEU A 204 12.23 5.05 3.38
N VAL A 205 12.80 4.86 4.56
CA VAL A 205 14.07 5.46 4.98
C VAL A 205 15.02 4.35 5.43
N LYS A 206 16.19 4.29 4.83
CA LYS A 206 17.30 3.40 5.25
C LYS A 206 18.24 4.10 6.19
#